data_c803dfb4f6c31c6dfc293c044a4b7b6f
#
_entry.id   c803dfb4f6c31c6dfc293c044a4b7b6f
#
_cell.length_a   1.000
_cell.length_b   1.000
_cell.length_c   1.000
_cell.angle_alpha   90.00
_cell.angle_beta   90.00
_cell.angle_gamma   90.00
#
_symmetry.space_group_name_H-M   'P 1'
#
loop_
_entity.id
_entity.type
_entity.pdbx_description
1 polymer ?
#
loop_
_entity_poly.entity_id
_entity_poly.type
_entity_poly.pdbx_seq_one_letter_code
_entity_poly.pdbx_strand_id
1 'polypeptide(L)' 'MNIDAARATFFEEIQELLRQMEDILLAFESG' A
#
# COMPACT_ATOMS: atom_id res chain seq x y z
N MET A 1 -23.32 -10.99 -3.41
CA MET A 1 -22.10 -10.29 -3.85
C MET A 1 -21.54 -9.46 -2.73
N ASN A 2 -20.28 -9.67 -2.42
CA ASN A 2 -19.68 -9.01 -1.28
C ASN A 2 -18.77 -7.88 -1.75
N ILE A 3 -19.38 -6.75 -2.07
CA ILE A 3 -18.67 -5.58 -2.57
C ILE A 3 -17.76 -5.02 -1.49
N ASP A 4 -18.17 -5.15 -0.22
CA ASP A 4 -17.37 -4.64 0.90
C ASP A 4 -16.07 -5.42 1.06
N ALA A 5 -16.11 -6.73 0.85
CA ALA A 5 -14.91 -7.55 0.94
C ALA A 5 -13.92 -7.19 -0.16
N ALA A 6 -14.43 -6.95 -1.36
CA ALA A 6 -13.57 -6.52 -2.47
C ALA A 6 -12.93 -5.17 -2.21
N ARG A 7 -13.68 -4.26 -1.62
CA ARG A 7 -13.17 -2.95 -1.24
C ARG A 7 -12.08 -3.06 -0.20
N ALA A 8 -12.31 -3.88 0.80
CA ALA A 8 -11.34 -4.05 1.87
C ALA A 8 -10.02 -4.60 1.34
N THR A 9 -10.10 -5.59 0.46
CA THR A 9 -8.91 -6.16 -0.15
C THR A 9 -8.16 -5.12 -0.99
N PHE A 10 -8.90 -4.35 -1.77
CA PHE A 10 -8.32 -3.30 -2.60
C PHE A 10 -7.62 -2.26 -1.73
N PHE A 11 -8.24 -1.86 -0.66
CA PHE A 11 -7.67 -0.89 0.28
C PHE A 11 -6.38 -1.39 0.90
N GLU A 12 -6.37 -2.65 1.29
CA GLU A 12 -5.18 -3.26 1.88
C GLU A 12 -4.02 -3.26 0.89
N GLU A 13 -4.31 -3.58 -0.36
CA GLU A 13 -3.26 -3.60 -1.37
C GLU A 13 -2.69 -2.21 -1.63
N ILE A 14 -3.55 -1.21 -1.65
CA ILE A 14 -3.11 0.17 -1.83
C ILE A 14 -2.20 0.58 -0.69
N GLN A 15 -2.58 0.27 0.54
CA GLN A 15 -1.77 0.62 1.70
C GLN A 15 -0.42 -0.07 1.67
N GLU A 16 -0.39 -1.30 1.21
CA GLU A 16 0.86 -2.04 1.11
C GLU A 16 1.78 -1.40 0.07
N LEU A 17 1.22 -1.02 -1.07
CA LEU A 17 1.98 -0.35 -2.11
C LEU A 17 2.54 0.98 -1.63
N LEU A 18 1.74 1.73 -0.89
CA LEU A 18 2.18 3.00 -0.33
C LEU A 18 3.35 2.81 0.63
N ARG A 19 3.30 1.78 1.44
CA ARG A 19 4.40 1.49 2.36
C ARG A 19 5.68 1.15 1.62
N GLN A 20 5.56 0.38 0.56
CA GLN A 20 6.72 0.04 -0.26
C GLN A 20 7.33 1.28 -0.88
N MET A 21 6.50 2.18 -1.36
CA MET A 21 6.98 3.44 -1.93
C MET A 21 7.67 4.29 -0.88
N GLU A 22 7.12 4.35 0.32
CA GLU A 22 7.73 5.09 1.40
C GLU A 22 9.07 4.52 1.80
N ASP A 23 9.17 3.20 1.83
CA ASP A 23 10.43 2.54 2.15
C ASP A 23 11.51 2.88 1.13
N ILE A 24 11.15 2.88 -0.14
CA ILE A 24 12.08 3.24 -1.21
C ILE A 24 12.51 4.69 -1.07
N LEU A 25 11.56 5.57 -0.75
CA LEU A 25 11.86 6.99 -0.56
C LEU A 25 12.81 7.19 0.61
N LEU A 26 12.57 6.52 1.71
CA LEU A 26 13.43 6.62 2.88
C LEU A 26 14.84 6.13 2.57
N ALA A 27 14.95 5.02 1.88
CA ALA A 27 16.24 4.51 1.47
C ALA A 27 16.96 5.48 0.55
N PHE A 28 16.22 6.14 -0.31
CA PHE A 28 16.78 7.14 -1.21
C PHE A 28 17.29 8.35 -0.46
N GLU A 29 16.53 8.81 0.54
CA GLU A 29 16.89 10.00 1.30
C GLU A 29 18.07 9.75 2.23
N SER A 30 18.11 8.59 2.83
CA SER A 30 19.18 8.28 3.77
C SER A 30 20.45 7.80 3.07
N GLY A 31 20.28 7.54 1.81
CA GLY A 31 21.28 7.02 0.97
C GLY A 31 22.56 7.51 0.82
#